data_92316231c5b646be6f81717f0b47f47e
#
_entry.id   92316231c5b646be6f81717f0b47f47e
#
_cell.length_a   1.000
_cell.length_b   1.000
_cell.length_c   1.000
_cell.angle_alpha   90.00
_cell.angle_beta   90.00
_cell.angle_gamma   90.00
#
_symmetry.space_group_name_H-M   'P 1'
#
loop_
_entity.id
_entity.type
_entity.pdbx_description
1 polymer ?
#
loop_
_entity_poly.entity_id
_entity_poly.type
_entity_poly.pdbx_seq_one_letter_code
_entity_poly.pdbx_strand_id
1 'polypeptide(L)'
;MSDNWVVQNLQNALDTWNSKLADIWTLVTQTPETFKGGTIWKVILNIHGGMQAIGLALLVLFFVIGVMKTCGSLTEVKKPEHALRLFIRFAIAKAIVTYGLELMLAIFKISQGIVAKVMTISSITSSSRSVLPQSIITAIEGCSFFESIPLWAVTLIGGLIVTVLSFIMIMTVYGRFFKLYLYTAIAPIPLSTFAGEPTQSVGKSFLKSYSAVCLEGIIIVLSCIIFSLFASTPPVVDASKAAVTQVWTYIGELIFNMLVLVGTIKMSDRVVREMMGL
;
A
#
# COMPACT_ATOMS: atom_id res chain seq x y z
N MET A 1 23.49 -27.14 -7.12
CA MET A 1 22.32 -27.30 -6.26
C MET A 1 22.64 -28.42 -5.33
N SER A 2 22.58 -28.21 -4.01
CA SER A 2 22.79 -29.32 -3.08
C SER A 2 21.61 -30.30 -3.20
N ASP A 3 21.91 -31.62 -3.25
CA ASP A 3 20.85 -32.64 -3.29
C ASP A 3 20.16 -32.82 -1.93
N ASN A 4 20.54 -32.00 -0.93
CA ASN A 4 19.98 -32.07 0.41
C ASN A 4 18.60 -31.39 0.45
N TRP A 5 17.58 -32.19 0.70
CA TRP A 5 16.17 -31.78 0.78
C TRP A 5 15.87 -30.71 1.85
N VAL A 6 16.68 -30.64 2.92
CA VAL A 6 16.58 -29.63 3.97
C VAL A 6 17.01 -28.26 3.41
N VAL A 7 18.11 -28.23 2.65
CA VAL A 7 18.60 -27.01 1.98
C VAL A 7 17.59 -26.54 0.92
N GLN A 8 17.03 -27.49 0.14
CA GLN A 8 16.02 -27.18 -0.87
C GLN A 8 14.77 -26.55 -0.26
N ASN A 9 14.27 -27.03 0.89
CA ASN A 9 13.13 -26.43 1.57
C ASN A 9 13.37 -24.96 1.96
N LEU A 10 14.55 -24.64 2.50
CA LEU A 10 14.92 -23.27 2.85
C LEU A 10 15.08 -22.38 1.60
N GLN A 11 15.75 -22.90 0.58
CA GLN A 11 15.90 -22.16 -0.69
C GLN A 11 14.56 -21.86 -1.33
N ASN A 12 13.64 -22.82 -1.41
CA ASN A 12 12.29 -22.61 -1.96
C ASN A 12 11.50 -21.54 -1.17
N ALA A 13 11.63 -21.54 0.16
CA ALA A 13 10.98 -20.52 0.99
C ALA A 13 11.58 -19.13 0.74
N LEU A 14 12.90 -19.01 0.65
CA LEU A 14 13.60 -17.76 0.33
C LEU A 14 13.29 -17.27 -1.08
N ASP A 15 13.21 -18.16 -2.05
CA ASP A 15 12.86 -17.83 -3.43
C ASP A 15 11.42 -17.32 -3.52
N THR A 16 10.50 -17.92 -2.77
CA THR A 16 9.12 -17.42 -2.64
C THR A 16 9.10 -16.01 -2.04
N TRP A 17 9.86 -15.77 -0.97
CA TRP A 17 10.00 -14.45 -0.37
C TRP A 17 10.56 -13.42 -1.34
N ASN A 18 11.69 -13.73 -1.98
CA ASN A 18 12.35 -12.85 -2.94
C ASN A 18 11.45 -12.52 -4.15
N SER A 19 10.71 -13.52 -4.64
CA SER A 19 9.71 -13.33 -5.71
C SER A 19 8.62 -12.35 -5.28
N LYS A 20 8.06 -12.50 -4.06
CA LYS A 20 7.02 -11.59 -3.56
C LYS A 20 7.56 -10.20 -3.27
N LEU A 21 8.80 -10.08 -2.83
CA LEU A 21 9.45 -8.77 -2.67
C LEU A 21 9.64 -8.08 -4.03
N ALA A 22 10.04 -8.80 -5.07
CA ALA A 22 10.14 -8.28 -6.43
C ALA A 22 8.76 -7.87 -7.01
N ASP A 23 7.70 -8.66 -6.72
CA ASP A 23 6.33 -8.31 -7.08
C ASP A 23 5.91 -6.97 -6.46
N ILE A 24 6.31 -6.67 -5.22
CA ILE A 24 6.01 -5.39 -4.55
C ILE A 24 6.61 -4.21 -5.31
N TRP A 25 7.87 -4.30 -5.72
CA TRP A 25 8.53 -3.24 -6.49
C TRP A 25 7.77 -2.93 -7.78
N THR A 26 7.30 -3.97 -8.49
CA THR A 26 6.50 -3.82 -9.69
C THR A 26 5.13 -3.20 -9.39
N LEU A 27 4.45 -3.67 -8.34
CA LEU A 27 3.10 -3.22 -7.98
C LEU A 27 3.08 -1.77 -7.49
N VAL A 28 4.07 -1.33 -6.70
CA VAL A 28 4.09 0.03 -6.16
C VAL A 28 4.25 1.07 -7.26
N THR A 29 4.94 0.72 -8.36
CA THR A 29 5.11 1.59 -9.53
C THR A 29 3.97 1.49 -10.54
N GLN A 30 3.11 0.47 -10.43
CA GLN A 30 2.00 0.25 -11.36
C GLN A 30 0.85 1.22 -11.12
N THR A 31 0.21 1.68 -12.20
CA THR A 31 -0.98 2.54 -12.13
C THR A 31 -2.25 1.70 -11.89
N PRO A 32 -3.29 2.25 -11.24
CA PRO A 32 -4.59 1.59 -11.14
C PRO A 32 -5.19 1.22 -12.51
N GLU A 33 -4.88 2.03 -13.53
CA GLU A 33 -5.36 1.85 -14.91
C GLU A 33 -4.84 0.55 -15.55
N THR A 34 -3.59 0.18 -15.23
CA THR A 34 -2.90 -0.97 -15.83
C THR A 34 -2.91 -2.23 -14.96
N PHE A 35 -3.32 -2.10 -13.70
CA PHE A 35 -3.33 -3.21 -12.77
C PHE A 35 -4.24 -4.34 -13.26
N LYS A 36 -3.70 -5.58 -13.27
CA LYS A 36 -4.40 -6.79 -13.76
C LYS A 36 -5.00 -6.61 -15.17
N GLY A 37 -4.27 -5.94 -16.08
CA GLY A 37 -4.68 -5.76 -17.46
C GLY A 37 -5.79 -4.73 -17.69
N GLY A 38 -6.12 -3.91 -16.66
CA GLY A 38 -7.06 -2.79 -16.79
C GLY A 38 -8.54 -3.16 -16.86
N THR A 39 -8.90 -4.44 -16.80
CA THR A 39 -10.31 -4.87 -16.87
C THR A 39 -11.12 -4.34 -15.67
N ILE A 40 -10.53 -4.42 -14.47
CA ILE A 40 -11.16 -3.89 -13.25
C ILE A 40 -11.36 -2.38 -13.39
N TRP A 41 -10.37 -1.67 -13.92
CA TRP A 41 -10.44 -0.22 -14.11
C TRP A 41 -11.61 0.21 -14.99
N LYS A 42 -11.86 -0.49 -16.09
CA LYS A 42 -13.02 -0.21 -16.97
C LYS A 42 -14.36 -0.33 -16.23
N VAL A 43 -14.49 -1.34 -15.38
CA VAL A 43 -15.70 -1.50 -14.56
C VAL A 43 -15.84 -0.35 -13.55
N ILE A 44 -14.74 0.05 -12.91
CA ILE A 44 -14.73 1.19 -11.97
C ILE A 44 -15.10 2.49 -12.66
N LEU A 45 -14.63 2.74 -13.89
CA LEU A 45 -15.02 3.91 -14.69
C LEU A 45 -16.53 3.94 -14.99
N ASN A 46 -17.10 2.81 -15.33
CA ASN A 46 -18.54 2.70 -15.58
C ASN A 46 -19.36 3.00 -14.30
N ILE A 47 -18.93 2.46 -13.16
CA ILE A 47 -19.55 2.74 -11.86
C ILE A 47 -19.40 4.20 -11.50
N HIS A 48 -18.20 4.78 -11.66
CA HIS A 48 -17.94 6.20 -11.42
C HIS A 48 -18.87 7.09 -12.25
N GLY A 49 -19.06 6.79 -13.54
CA GLY A 49 -19.99 7.52 -14.40
C GLY A 49 -21.43 7.49 -13.89
N GLY A 50 -21.91 6.33 -13.43
CA GLY A 50 -23.23 6.23 -12.78
C GLY A 50 -23.31 7.02 -11.47
N MET A 51 -22.26 6.98 -10.65
CA MET A 51 -22.18 7.73 -9.39
C MET A 51 -22.07 9.25 -9.63
N GLN A 52 -21.51 9.68 -10.78
CA GLN A 52 -21.41 11.08 -11.14
C GLN A 52 -22.79 11.73 -11.32
N ALA A 53 -23.75 11.04 -11.93
CA ALA A 53 -25.12 11.53 -12.06
C ALA A 53 -25.77 11.74 -10.68
N ILE A 54 -25.59 10.78 -9.76
CA ILE A 54 -26.06 10.88 -8.38
C ILE A 54 -25.35 12.02 -7.64
N GLY A 55 -24.03 12.14 -7.80
CA GLY A 55 -23.21 13.21 -7.21
C GLY A 55 -23.69 14.61 -7.66
N LEU A 56 -24.04 14.79 -8.93
CA LEU A 56 -24.58 16.05 -9.45
C LEU A 56 -25.96 16.37 -8.86
N ALA A 57 -26.82 15.38 -8.66
CA ALA A 57 -28.10 15.58 -7.98
C ALA A 57 -27.91 15.99 -6.51
N LEU A 58 -27.01 15.28 -5.79
CA LEU A 58 -26.65 15.60 -4.40
C LEU A 58 -25.98 16.99 -4.28
N LEU A 59 -25.20 17.40 -5.27
CA LEU A 59 -24.58 18.72 -5.31
C LEU A 59 -25.63 19.83 -5.22
N VAL A 60 -26.74 19.73 -5.99
CA VAL A 60 -27.85 20.68 -5.92
C VAL A 60 -28.47 20.66 -4.52
N LEU A 61 -28.69 19.47 -3.95
CA LEU A 61 -29.24 19.36 -2.60
C LEU A 61 -28.34 20.01 -1.54
N PHE A 62 -27.06 19.72 -1.55
CA PHE A 62 -26.10 20.30 -0.60
C PHE A 62 -25.95 21.82 -0.80
N PHE A 63 -26.03 22.28 -2.04
CA PHE A 63 -26.04 23.72 -2.32
C PHE A 63 -27.25 24.40 -1.70
N VAL A 64 -28.46 23.85 -1.89
CA VAL A 64 -29.70 24.42 -1.30
C VAL A 64 -29.58 24.41 0.24
N ILE A 65 -29.13 23.32 0.87
CA ILE A 65 -28.92 23.26 2.32
C ILE A 65 -27.89 24.33 2.75
N GLY A 66 -26.80 24.50 1.98
CA GLY A 66 -25.81 25.52 2.23
C GLY A 66 -26.37 26.94 2.20
N VAL A 67 -27.16 27.25 1.18
CA VAL A 67 -27.83 28.56 1.05
C VAL A 67 -28.78 28.80 2.22
N MET A 68 -29.62 27.82 2.57
CA MET A 68 -30.57 27.94 3.69
C MET A 68 -29.90 28.17 5.04
N LYS A 69 -28.73 27.55 5.27
CA LYS A 69 -28.00 27.72 6.54
C LYS A 69 -27.16 29.01 6.60
N THR A 70 -26.66 29.47 5.45
CA THR A 70 -25.79 30.65 5.38
C THR A 70 -26.63 31.95 5.32
N CYS A 71 -27.80 31.89 4.69
CA CYS A 71 -28.71 32.99 4.56
C CYS A 71 -29.81 32.87 5.60
N GLY A 72 -29.54 33.25 6.84
CA GLY A 72 -30.54 33.26 7.94
C GLY A 72 -31.71 34.19 7.73
N SER A 73 -31.63 35.15 6.78
CA SER A 73 -32.74 36.00 6.32
C SER A 73 -32.69 36.22 4.80
N LEU A 74 -33.84 36.25 4.17
CA LEU A 74 -33.99 36.56 2.75
C LEU A 74 -33.38 37.92 2.35
N THR A 75 -33.16 38.81 3.31
CA THR A 75 -32.55 40.12 3.12
C THR A 75 -31.06 40.07 2.81
N GLU A 76 -30.36 39.05 3.30
CA GLU A 76 -28.93 38.85 3.01
C GLU A 76 -28.66 38.30 1.61
N VAL A 77 -29.57 37.48 1.08
CA VAL A 77 -29.50 36.96 -0.31
C VAL A 77 -29.58 38.08 -1.35
N LYS A 78 -30.22 39.19 -1.00
CA LYS A 78 -30.39 40.34 -1.91
C LYS A 78 -29.10 41.15 -2.14
N LYS A 79 -28.06 40.93 -1.34
CA LYS A 79 -26.75 41.57 -1.57
C LYS A 79 -26.03 40.87 -2.72
N PRO A 80 -25.68 41.56 -3.82
CA PRO A 80 -25.12 40.98 -5.02
C PRO A 80 -23.77 40.23 -4.74
N GLU A 81 -23.02 40.67 -3.75
CA GLU A 81 -21.76 40.07 -3.33
C GLU A 81 -21.95 38.63 -2.75
N HIS A 82 -22.99 38.42 -1.97
CA HIS A 82 -23.32 37.12 -1.40
C HIS A 82 -23.82 36.15 -2.49
N ALA A 83 -24.68 36.63 -3.39
CA ALA A 83 -25.17 35.86 -4.52
C ALA A 83 -23.99 35.39 -5.43
N LEU A 84 -23.06 36.30 -5.73
CA LEU A 84 -21.87 35.98 -6.53
C LEU A 84 -20.99 34.93 -5.84
N ARG A 85 -20.74 35.04 -4.54
CA ARG A 85 -19.96 34.08 -3.77
C ARG A 85 -20.59 32.68 -3.79
N LEU A 86 -21.89 32.58 -3.61
CA LEU A 86 -22.64 31.33 -3.68
C LEU A 86 -22.57 30.72 -5.08
N PHE A 87 -22.72 31.52 -6.12
CA PHE A 87 -22.62 31.06 -7.51
C PHE A 87 -21.23 30.54 -7.83
N ILE A 88 -20.17 31.25 -7.44
CA ILE A 88 -18.77 30.78 -7.61
C ILE A 88 -18.55 29.44 -6.87
N ARG A 89 -19.03 29.31 -5.64
CA ARG A 89 -18.93 28.06 -4.88
C ARG A 89 -19.63 26.91 -5.61
N PHE A 90 -20.83 27.13 -6.11
CA PHE A 90 -21.58 26.14 -6.90
C PHE A 90 -20.82 25.74 -8.16
N ALA A 91 -20.28 26.70 -8.90
CA ALA A 91 -19.52 26.45 -10.13
C ALA A 91 -18.25 25.64 -9.84
N ILE A 92 -17.51 25.98 -8.76
CA ILE A 92 -16.32 25.22 -8.34
C ILE A 92 -16.71 23.80 -7.92
N ALA A 93 -17.75 23.64 -7.10
CA ALA A 93 -18.19 22.32 -6.66
C ALA A 93 -18.65 21.45 -7.83
N LYS A 94 -19.38 22.02 -8.80
CA LYS A 94 -19.75 21.35 -10.05
C LYS A 94 -18.52 20.91 -10.83
N ALA A 95 -17.52 21.77 -10.97
CA ALA A 95 -16.27 21.42 -11.65
C ALA A 95 -15.54 20.28 -10.92
N ILE A 96 -15.47 20.31 -9.57
CA ILE A 96 -14.86 19.25 -8.76
C ILE A 96 -15.58 17.91 -8.96
N VAL A 97 -16.91 17.88 -9.03
CA VAL A 97 -17.66 16.62 -9.27
C VAL A 97 -17.48 16.15 -10.72
N THR A 98 -17.49 17.08 -11.68
CA THR A 98 -17.37 16.75 -13.12
C THR A 98 -15.97 16.23 -13.45
N TYR A 99 -14.93 16.87 -12.94
CA TYR A 99 -13.52 16.53 -13.17
C TYR A 99 -12.90 15.78 -11.99
N GLY A 100 -13.73 15.15 -11.16
CA GLY A 100 -13.29 14.45 -9.94
C GLY A 100 -12.36 13.28 -10.22
N LEU A 101 -12.59 12.55 -11.32
CA LEU A 101 -11.73 11.46 -11.75
C LEU A 101 -10.32 11.95 -12.10
N GLU A 102 -10.23 13.01 -12.92
CA GLU A 102 -8.95 13.62 -13.33
C GLU A 102 -8.19 14.16 -12.11
N LEU A 103 -8.90 14.78 -11.16
CA LEU A 103 -8.32 15.24 -9.90
C LEU A 103 -7.72 14.08 -9.10
N MET A 104 -8.45 12.97 -8.96
CA MET A 104 -7.96 11.79 -8.24
C MET A 104 -6.76 11.16 -8.94
N LEU A 105 -6.79 11.03 -10.27
CA LEU A 105 -5.66 10.54 -11.05
C LEU A 105 -4.44 11.45 -10.95
N ALA A 106 -4.63 12.78 -10.90
CA ALA A 106 -3.54 13.74 -10.71
C ALA A 106 -2.86 13.56 -9.34
N ILE A 107 -3.64 13.40 -8.25
CA ILE A 107 -3.10 13.11 -6.91
C ILE A 107 -2.30 11.80 -6.94
N PHE A 108 -2.82 10.77 -7.59
CA PHE A 108 -2.12 9.49 -7.71
C PHE A 108 -0.80 9.63 -8.49
N LYS A 109 -0.79 10.34 -9.63
CA LYS A 109 0.42 10.59 -10.43
C LYS A 109 1.48 11.35 -9.64
N ILE A 110 1.11 12.33 -8.82
CA ILE A 110 2.03 13.03 -7.91
C ILE A 110 2.68 12.03 -6.95
N SER A 111 1.88 11.17 -6.32
CA SER A 111 2.39 10.13 -5.42
C SER A 111 3.35 9.16 -6.13
N GLN A 112 3.02 8.73 -7.35
CA GLN A 112 3.92 7.90 -8.16
C GLN A 112 5.23 8.60 -8.50
N GLY A 113 5.18 9.90 -8.83
CA GLY A 113 6.39 10.70 -9.07
C GLY A 113 7.31 10.72 -7.85
N ILE A 114 6.74 10.81 -6.64
CA ILE A 114 7.51 10.74 -5.38
C ILE A 114 8.13 9.34 -5.22
N VAL A 115 7.36 8.27 -5.44
CA VAL A 115 7.87 6.88 -5.40
C VAL A 115 9.04 6.71 -6.35
N ALA A 116 8.90 7.12 -7.61
CA ALA A 116 9.96 7.03 -8.61
C ALA A 116 11.22 7.81 -8.18
N LYS A 117 11.04 9.00 -7.61
CA LYS A 117 12.16 9.81 -7.09
C LYS A 117 12.87 9.13 -5.92
N VAL A 118 12.13 8.56 -4.97
CA VAL A 118 12.70 7.83 -3.83
C VAL A 118 13.50 6.61 -4.33
N MET A 119 12.97 5.87 -5.30
CA MET A 119 13.67 4.72 -5.89
C MET A 119 14.97 5.12 -6.60
N THR A 120 14.98 6.25 -7.30
CA THR A 120 16.23 6.74 -7.98
C THR A 120 17.28 7.22 -7.00
N ILE A 121 16.90 7.86 -5.89
CA ILE A 121 17.84 8.37 -4.87
C ILE A 121 18.49 7.21 -4.12
N SER A 122 17.74 6.15 -3.82
CA SER A 122 18.25 5.03 -3.03
C SER A 122 19.28 4.18 -3.76
N SER A 123 19.42 4.30 -5.10
CA SER A 123 20.30 3.44 -5.94
C SER A 123 20.15 1.94 -5.65
N ILE A 124 19.20 1.59 -4.78
CA ILE A 124 18.91 0.23 -4.36
C ILE A 124 17.95 -0.34 -5.39
N THR A 125 18.52 -0.86 -6.47
CA THR A 125 17.80 -1.75 -7.36
C THR A 125 17.40 -3.00 -6.58
N SER A 126 16.34 -3.65 -7.03
CA SER A 126 15.66 -4.86 -6.53
C SER A 126 16.55 -6.07 -6.14
N SER A 127 17.82 -5.87 -5.84
CA SER A 127 18.87 -6.88 -5.74
C SER A 127 19.21 -7.35 -4.33
N SER A 128 18.55 -6.82 -3.29
CA SER A 128 18.73 -7.37 -1.93
C SER A 128 17.94 -8.66 -1.79
N ARG A 129 18.41 -9.72 -2.48
CA ARG A 129 17.86 -11.06 -2.32
C ARG A 129 18.37 -11.64 -0.99
N SER A 130 17.46 -12.16 -0.20
CA SER A 130 17.84 -13.03 0.93
C SER A 130 18.40 -14.32 0.35
N VAL A 131 19.69 -14.55 0.56
CA VAL A 131 20.40 -15.74 0.08
C VAL A 131 20.79 -16.57 1.29
N LEU A 132 20.67 -17.89 1.16
CA LEU A 132 21.10 -18.83 2.21
C LEU A 132 22.63 -18.79 2.34
N PRO A 133 23.19 -18.45 3.53
CA PRO A 133 24.62 -18.41 3.73
C PRO A 133 25.28 -19.77 3.52
N GLN A 134 26.47 -19.78 2.94
CA GLN A 134 27.22 -21.01 2.68
C GLN A 134 27.55 -21.77 3.99
N SER A 135 27.76 -21.04 5.09
CA SER A 135 27.98 -21.65 6.42
C SER A 135 26.83 -22.53 6.89
N ILE A 136 25.57 -22.07 6.61
CA ILE A 136 24.38 -22.86 6.95
C ILE A 136 24.24 -24.08 6.03
N ILE A 137 24.53 -23.93 4.74
CA ILE A 137 24.53 -25.06 3.79
C ILE A 137 25.51 -26.11 4.25
N THR A 138 26.74 -25.71 4.54
CA THR A 138 27.79 -26.63 5.02
C THR A 138 27.43 -27.29 6.35
N ALA A 139 26.81 -26.56 7.28
CA ALA A 139 26.35 -27.12 8.55
C ALA A 139 25.25 -28.19 8.36
N ILE A 140 24.34 -27.98 7.39
CA ILE A 140 23.28 -28.94 7.06
C ILE A 140 23.85 -30.18 6.34
N GLU A 141 24.77 -29.99 5.40
CA GLU A 141 25.38 -31.07 4.62
C GLU A 141 26.32 -31.94 5.47
N GLY A 142 26.89 -31.37 6.53
CA GLY A 142 27.74 -32.10 7.49
C GLY A 142 27.01 -32.98 8.50
N CYS A 143 25.66 -32.92 8.54
CA CYS A 143 24.83 -33.67 9.48
C CYS A 143 24.65 -35.14 9.06
N SER A 144 24.64 -36.03 10.04
CA SER A 144 24.23 -37.42 9.83
C SER A 144 22.74 -37.54 9.53
N PHE A 145 22.31 -38.67 8.96
CA PHE A 145 20.90 -38.90 8.62
C PHE A 145 19.95 -38.72 9.81
N PHE A 146 20.31 -39.19 10.99
CA PHE A 146 19.47 -39.03 12.20
C PHE A 146 19.40 -37.57 12.69
N GLU A 147 20.45 -36.78 12.52
CA GLU A 147 20.45 -35.34 12.84
C GLU A 147 19.68 -34.51 11.81
N SER A 148 19.51 -35.01 10.59
CA SER A 148 18.75 -34.36 9.55
C SER A 148 17.24 -34.38 9.79
N ILE A 149 16.70 -35.31 10.60
CA ILE A 149 15.25 -35.39 10.89
C ILE A 149 14.76 -34.18 11.68
N PRO A 150 15.34 -33.76 12.83
CA PRO A 150 14.94 -32.54 13.51
C PRO A 150 15.21 -31.29 12.69
N LEU A 151 16.27 -31.22 11.90
CA LEU A 151 16.57 -30.16 10.98
C LEU A 151 15.46 -29.98 9.94
N TRP A 152 14.99 -31.06 9.37
CA TRP A 152 13.87 -31.03 8.43
C TRP A 152 12.60 -30.44 9.04
N ALA A 153 12.23 -30.90 10.23
CA ALA A 153 11.05 -30.38 10.91
C ALA A 153 11.14 -28.86 11.14
N VAL A 154 12.31 -28.38 11.59
CA VAL A 154 12.60 -26.97 11.82
C VAL A 154 12.53 -26.17 10.51
N THR A 155 13.15 -26.64 9.43
CA THR A 155 13.17 -25.95 8.14
C THR A 155 11.80 -25.95 7.46
N LEU A 156 11.00 -27.01 7.65
CA LEU A 156 9.63 -27.08 7.13
C LEU A 156 8.73 -26.07 7.83
N ILE A 157 8.78 -25.98 9.16
CA ILE A 157 8.01 -24.99 9.93
C ILE A 157 8.47 -23.58 9.58
N GLY A 158 9.78 -23.35 9.56
CA GLY A 158 10.36 -22.05 9.18
C GLY A 158 9.97 -21.62 7.77
N GLY A 159 10.06 -22.53 6.81
CA GLY A 159 9.65 -22.29 5.42
C GLY A 159 8.17 -21.99 5.28
N LEU A 160 7.32 -22.66 6.04
CA LEU A 160 5.88 -22.36 6.07
C LEU A 160 5.61 -20.95 6.61
N ILE A 161 6.27 -20.56 7.71
CA ILE A 161 6.13 -19.22 8.27
C ILE A 161 6.59 -18.16 7.26
N VAL A 162 7.76 -18.34 6.63
CA VAL A 162 8.29 -17.43 5.60
C VAL A 162 7.31 -17.28 4.44
N THR A 163 6.72 -18.38 3.99
CA THR A 163 5.72 -18.39 2.92
C THR A 163 4.48 -17.61 3.31
N VAL A 164 3.95 -17.83 4.52
CA VAL A 164 2.77 -17.10 5.04
C VAL A 164 3.06 -15.60 5.15
N LEU A 165 4.23 -15.21 5.66
CA LEU A 165 4.65 -13.81 5.72
C LEU A 165 4.74 -13.15 4.34
N SER A 166 5.27 -13.88 3.35
CA SER A 166 5.32 -13.44 1.95
C SER A 166 3.92 -13.12 1.39
N PHE A 167 2.94 -13.99 1.68
CA PHE A 167 1.55 -13.77 1.25
C PHE A 167 0.89 -12.59 1.98
N ILE A 168 1.11 -12.44 3.29
CA ILE A 168 0.58 -11.29 4.04
C ILE A 168 1.12 -9.99 3.47
N MET A 169 2.40 -9.95 3.16
CA MET A 169 3.07 -8.79 2.60
C MET A 169 2.46 -8.38 1.26
N ILE A 170 2.39 -9.30 0.30
CA ILE A 170 1.85 -9.01 -1.03
C ILE A 170 0.35 -8.65 -0.97
N MET A 171 -0.42 -9.32 -0.10
CA MET A 171 -1.85 -9.06 0.08
C MET A 171 -2.11 -7.62 0.58
N THR A 172 -1.25 -7.09 1.44
CA THR A 172 -1.33 -5.70 1.90
C THR A 172 -1.18 -4.71 0.73
N VAL A 173 -0.23 -4.97 -0.17
CA VAL A 173 -0.01 -4.13 -1.35
C VAL A 173 -1.18 -4.21 -2.35
N TYR A 174 -1.74 -5.41 -2.56
CA TYR A 174 -2.97 -5.57 -3.33
C TYR A 174 -4.14 -4.80 -2.71
N GLY A 175 -4.28 -4.84 -1.39
CA GLY A 175 -5.32 -4.12 -0.65
C GLY A 175 -5.33 -2.61 -0.94
N ARG A 176 -4.18 -2.00 -1.17
CA ARG A 176 -4.06 -0.59 -1.60
C ARG A 176 -4.79 -0.33 -2.92
N PHE A 177 -4.64 -1.21 -3.94
CA PHE A 177 -5.35 -1.05 -5.22
C PHE A 177 -6.86 -1.15 -5.04
N PHE A 178 -7.34 -2.09 -4.23
CA PHE A 178 -8.77 -2.19 -3.94
C PHE A 178 -9.30 -0.92 -3.26
N LYS A 179 -8.56 -0.36 -2.29
CA LYS A 179 -8.92 0.92 -1.68
C LYS A 179 -8.99 2.03 -2.75
N LEU A 180 -7.99 2.15 -3.62
CA LEU A 180 -7.98 3.15 -4.70
C LEU A 180 -9.21 3.01 -5.61
N TYR A 181 -9.57 1.80 -5.99
CA TYR A 181 -10.74 1.54 -6.82
C TYR A 181 -12.05 1.93 -6.12
N LEU A 182 -12.21 1.55 -4.85
CA LEU A 182 -13.40 1.91 -4.07
C LEU A 182 -13.53 3.44 -3.93
N TYR A 183 -12.46 4.12 -3.57
CA TYR A 183 -12.47 5.59 -3.49
C TYR A 183 -12.82 6.22 -4.83
N THR A 184 -12.24 5.73 -5.93
CA THR A 184 -12.51 6.26 -7.28
C THR A 184 -13.95 6.03 -7.71
N ALA A 185 -14.51 4.86 -7.44
CA ALA A 185 -15.89 4.53 -7.80
C ALA A 185 -16.92 5.45 -7.13
N ILE A 186 -16.76 5.73 -5.82
CA ILE A 186 -17.73 6.50 -5.03
C ILE A 186 -17.41 8.00 -4.96
N ALA A 187 -16.29 8.44 -5.52
CA ALA A 187 -15.79 9.80 -5.42
C ALA A 187 -16.82 10.91 -5.67
N PRO A 188 -17.72 10.85 -6.68
CA PRO A 188 -18.65 11.92 -6.96
C PRO A 188 -19.57 12.26 -5.79
N ILE A 189 -19.91 11.28 -4.93
CA ILE A 189 -20.80 11.48 -3.78
C ILE A 189 -20.17 12.41 -2.73
N PRO A 190 -18.99 12.08 -2.12
CA PRO A 190 -18.36 12.97 -1.16
C PRO A 190 -17.86 14.26 -1.78
N LEU A 191 -17.48 14.28 -3.06
CA LEU A 191 -17.08 15.52 -3.75
C LEU A 191 -18.25 16.50 -3.94
N SER A 192 -19.48 16.03 -4.05
CA SER A 192 -20.67 16.89 -4.14
C SER A 192 -20.89 17.74 -2.89
N THR A 193 -20.37 17.32 -1.73
CA THR A 193 -20.49 18.04 -0.45
C THR A 193 -19.75 19.37 -0.42
N PHE A 194 -18.86 19.65 -1.38
CA PHE A 194 -18.20 20.95 -1.51
C PHE A 194 -19.18 22.09 -1.85
N ALA A 195 -20.37 21.78 -2.36
CA ALA A 195 -21.39 22.76 -2.70
C ALA A 195 -21.95 23.49 -1.46
N GLY A 196 -22.06 22.80 -0.32
CA GLY A 196 -22.57 23.35 0.93
C GLY A 196 -21.46 23.70 1.92
N GLU A 197 -21.52 24.88 2.54
CA GLU A 197 -20.54 25.26 3.56
C GLU A 197 -20.50 24.30 4.76
N PRO A 198 -21.64 23.88 5.33
CA PRO A 198 -21.65 22.97 6.47
C PRO A 198 -21.22 21.54 6.13
N THR A 199 -21.26 21.15 4.85
CA THR A 199 -20.97 19.79 4.40
C THR A 199 -19.57 19.62 3.80
N GLN A 200 -18.87 20.71 3.46
CA GLN A 200 -17.56 20.66 2.78
C GLN A 200 -16.46 19.90 3.56
N SER A 201 -16.61 19.76 4.88
CA SER A 201 -15.70 18.99 5.72
C SER A 201 -15.61 17.51 5.28
N VAL A 202 -16.74 16.94 4.83
CA VAL A 202 -16.81 15.56 4.33
C VAL A 202 -15.98 15.41 3.05
N GLY A 203 -16.14 16.32 2.09
CA GLY A 203 -15.34 16.31 0.85
C GLY A 203 -13.85 16.49 1.11
N LYS A 204 -13.48 17.39 2.05
CA LYS A 204 -12.08 17.59 2.45
C LYS A 204 -11.51 16.34 3.10
N SER A 205 -12.24 15.70 4.03
CA SER A 205 -11.81 14.43 4.66
C SER A 205 -11.68 13.31 3.64
N PHE A 206 -12.58 13.23 2.67
CA PHE A 206 -12.49 12.27 1.57
C PHE A 206 -11.20 12.45 0.75
N LEU A 207 -10.89 13.69 0.32
CA LEU A 207 -9.66 13.96 -0.44
C LEU A 207 -8.39 13.65 0.40
N LYS A 208 -8.40 13.98 1.70
CA LYS A 208 -7.31 13.60 2.60
C LYS A 208 -7.15 12.09 2.68
N SER A 209 -8.25 11.34 2.86
CA SER A 209 -8.24 9.88 2.94
C SER A 209 -7.75 9.23 1.64
N TYR A 210 -8.19 9.76 0.49
CA TYR A 210 -7.71 9.28 -0.80
C TYR A 210 -6.21 9.56 -0.99
N SER A 211 -5.77 10.78 -0.65
CA SER A 211 -4.34 11.15 -0.70
C SER A 211 -3.51 10.25 0.22
N ALA A 212 -4.03 9.90 1.40
CA ALA A 212 -3.38 8.95 2.30
C ALA A 212 -3.16 7.59 1.63
N VAL A 213 -4.18 7.03 0.96
CA VAL A 213 -4.03 5.77 0.23
C VAL A 213 -3.03 5.87 -0.93
N CYS A 214 -2.99 7.02 -1.62
CA CYS A 214 -1.98 7.27 -2.64
C CYS A 214 -0.55 7.27 -2.06
N LEU A 215 -0.34 7.94 -0.92
CA LEU A 215 0.95 8.06 -0.24
C LEU A 215 1.40 6.75 0.46
N GLU A 216 0.48 5.84 0.75
CA GLU A 216 0.79 4.52 1.34
C GLU A 216 1.90 3.79 0.56
N GLY A 217 1.91 3.92 -0.78
CA GLY A 217 2.95 3.35 -1.63
C GLY A 217 4.36 3.86 -1.34
N ILE A 218 4.50 5.12 -0.92
CA ILE A 218 5.80 5.72 -0.57
C ILE A 218 6.33 5.06 0.70
N ILE A 219 5.48 4.89 1.71
CA ILE A 219 5.86 4.24 2.98
C ILE A 219 6.26 2.78 2.73
N ILE A 220 5.54 2.07 1.85
CA ILE A 220 5.90 0.68 1.48
C ILE A 220 7.30 0.64 0.85
N VAL A 221 7.61 1.54 -0.10
CA VAL A 221 8.93 1.60 -0.73
C VAL A 221 10.01 1.94 0.28
N LEU A 222 9.79 2.94 1.15
CA LEU A 222 10.73 3.30 2.21
C LEU A 222 10.98 2.13 3.16
N SER A 223 9.93 1.40 3.53
CA SER A 223 10.05 0.19 4.37
C SER A 223 10.92 -0.88 3.71
N CYS A 224 10.74 -1.11 2.40
CA CYS A 224 11.57 -2.06 1.65
C CYS A 224 13.04 -1.60 1.56
N ILE A 225 13.29 -0.30 1.38
CA ILE A 225 14.64 0.26 1.34
C ILE A 225 15.32 0.11 2.71
N ILE A 226 14.66 0.52 3.78
CA ILE A 226 15.17 0.40 5.16
C ILE A 226 15.46 -1.07 5.48
N PHE A 227 14.52 -1.96 5.14
CA PHE A 227 14.71 -3.39 5.34
C PHE A 227 15.92 -3.94 4.57
N SER A 228 16.12 -3.53 3.31
CA SER A 228 17.25 -4.00 2.51
C SER A 228 18.60 -3.64 3.14
N LEU A 229 18.69 -2.48 3.77
CA LEU A 229 19.87 -2.04 4.52
C LEU A 229 20.01 -2.79 5.85
N PHE A 230 18.89 -2.95 6.58
CA PHE A 230 18.87 -3.67 7.85
C PHE A 230 19.22 -5.15 7.69
N ALA A 231 18.67 -5.81 6.67
CA ALA A 231 18.91 -7.23 6.38
C ALA A 231 20.19 -7.50 5.57
N SER A 232 20.98 -6.47 5.23
CA SER A 232 22.24 -6.64 4.48
C SER A 232 23.34 -7.34 5.29
N THR A 233 23.25 -7.31 6.61
CA THR A 233 24.16 -8.04 7.50
C THR A 233 23.56 -9.43 7.76
N PRO A 234 24.20 -10.51 7.26
CA PRO A 234 23.69 -11.85 7.52
C PRO A 234 23.74 -12.15 9.03
N PRO A 235 22.78 -12.95 9.53
CA PRO A 235 22.77 -13.38 10.92
C PRO A 235 24.10 -14.01 11.31
N VAL A 236 24.66 -13.60 12.45
CA VAL A 236 25.89 -14.16 12.97
C VAL A 236 25.59 -15.51 13.63
N VAL A 237 25.99 -16.58 12.97
CA VAL A 237 25.80 -17.94 13.48
C VAL A 237 27.08 -18.41 14.14
N ASP A 238 26.98 -18.84 15.39
CA ASP A 238 28.11 -19.38 16.14
C ASP A 238 28.46 -20.81 15.64
N ALA A 239 29.54 -20.91 14.89
CA ALA A 239 30.01 -22.15 14.30
C ALA A 239 30.43 -23.23 15.33
N SER A 240 30.56 -22.89 16.62
CA SER A 240 30.88 -23.83 17.68
C SER A 240 29.69 -24.66 18.17
N LYS A 241 28.46 -24.25 17.83
CA LYS A 241 27.22 -24.92 18.25
C LYS A 241 26.85 -26.06 17.32
N ALA A 242 26.03 -27.01 17.85
CA ALA A 242 25.47 -28.08 17.03
C ALA A 242 24.69 -27.50 15.81
N ALA A 243 24.78 -28.21 14.68
CA ALA A 243 24.17 -27.76 13.41
C ALA A 243 22.67 -27.45 13.53
N VAL A 244 21.92 -28.23 14.29
CA VAL A 244 20.49 -27.97 14.58
C VAL A 244 20.29 -26.61 15.24
N THR A 245 21.14 -26.24 16.20
CA THR A 245 21.07 -24.97 16.90
C THR A 245 21.46 -23.80 15.97
N GLN A 246 22.46 -24.00 15.12
CA GLN A 246 22.86 -22.98 14.13
C GLN A 246 21.74 -22.68 13.18
N VAL A 247 21.09 -23.69 12.60
CA VAL A 247 19.98 -23.56 11.67
C VAL A 247 18.75 -22.95 12.35
N TRP A 248 18.44 -23.35 13.59
CA TRP A 248 17.34 -22.78 14.36
C TRP A 248 17.55 -21.29 14.62
N THR A 249 18.73 -20.89 15.04
CA THR A 249 19.07 -19.48 15.28
C THR A 249 18.96 -18.66 14.00
N TYR A 250 19.52 -19.18 12.89
CA TYR A 250 19.42 -18.53 11.59
C TYR A 250 17.96 -18.32 11.13
N ILE A 251 17.13 -19.37 11.21
CA ILE A 251 15.71 -19.29 10.84
C ILE A 251 14.97 -18.31 11.75
N GLY A 252 15.25 -18.31 13.04
CA GLY A 252 14.64 -17.39 14.00
C GLY A 252 14.92 -15.92 13.66
N GLU A 253 16.17 -15.57 13.40
CA GLU A 253 16.57 -14.22 13.01
C GLU A 253 16.02 -13.82 11.64
N LEU A 254 16.02 -14.76 10.68
CA LEU A 254 15.42 -14.54 9.38
C LEU A 254 13.93 -14.20 9.48
N ILE A 255 13.18 -15.02 10.23
CA ILE A 255 11.74 -14.79 10.47
C ILE A 255 11.52 -13.48 11.20
N PHE A 256 12.35 -13.13 12.19
CA PHE A 256 12.25 -11.86 12.90
C PHE A 256 12.42 -10.68 11.94
N ASN A 257 13.45 -10.69 11.11
CA ASN A 257 13.69 -9.64 10.11
C ASN A 257 12.50 -9.51 9.13
N MET A 258 11.97 -10.64 8.66
CA MET A 258 10.80 -10.66 7.77
C MET A 258 9.53 -10.14 8.46
N LEU A 259 9.32 -10.47 9.75
CA LEU A 259 8.22 -9.93 10.54
C LEU A 259 8.30 -8.41 10.69
N VAL A 260 9.50 -7.86 10.89
CA VAL A 260 9.72 -6.40 10.94
C VAL A 260 9.28 -5.75 9.65
N LEU A 261 9.68 -6.29 8.48
CA LEU A 261 9.25 -5.74 7.18
C LEU A 261 7.74 -5.86 6.99
N VAL A 262 7.17 -7.04 7.20
CA VAL A 262 5.72 -7.27 7.04
C VAL A 262 4.92 -6.37 7.98
N GLY A 263 5.38 -6.23 9.22
CA GLY A 263 4.77 -5.33 10.21
C GLY A 263 4.78 -3.87 9.74
N THR A 264 5.93 -3.39 9.25
CA THR A 264 6.08 -2.01 8.76
C THR A 264 5.22 -1.75 7.53
N ILE A 265 5.18 -2.69 6.57
CA ILE A 265 4.30 -2.58 5.39
C ILE A 265 2.83 -2.57 5.81
N LYS A 266 2.44 -3.41 6.77
CA LYS A 266 1.06 -3.46 7.27
C LYS A 266 0.66 -2.18 8.02
N MET A 267 1.61 -1.53 8.68
CA MET A 267 1.39 -0.26 9.38
C MET A 267 1.36 0.95 8.45
N SER A 268 1.73 0.82 7.18
CA SER A 268 1.86 1.94 6.23
C SER A 268 0.58 2.79 6.12
N ASP A 269 -0.59 2.17 6.06
CA ASP A 269 -1.90 2.86 6.05
C ASP A 269 -2.10 3.72 7.30
N ARG A 270 -1.80 3.18 8.48
CA ARG A 270 -1.93 3.89 9.75
C ARG A 270 -0.97 5.08 9.84
N VAL A 271 0.29 4.88 9.49
CA VAL A 271 1.32 5.93 9.51
C VAL A 271 0.91 7.11 8.63
N VAL A 272 0.46 6.84 7.41
CA VAL A 272 0.03 7.92 6.51
C VAL A 272 -1.23 8.62 7.02
N ARG A 273 -2.21 7.90 7.55
CA ARG A 273 -3.41 8.50 8.13
C ARG A 273 -3.09 9.43 9.30
N GLU A 274 -2.22 9.00 10.21
CA GLU A 274 -1.74 9.82 11.32
C GLU A 274 -1.02 11.08 10.82
N MET A 275 -0.17 10.96 9.78
CA MET A 275 0.50 12.11 9.15
C MET A 275 -0.47 13.10 8.50
N MET A 276 -1.60 12.62 7.97
CA MET A 276 -2.63 13.45 7.33
C MET A 276 -3.66 14.03 8.32
N GLY A 277 -3.55 13.68 9.59
CA GLY A 277 -4.48 14.11 10.63
C GLY A 277 -5.88 13.51 10.44
N LEU A 278 -5.91 12.18 10.23
CA LEU A 278 -7.11 11.37 10.00
C LEU A 278 -7.30 10.37 11.13
#